data_0b89b1520049118a85dbdd8763b3ffa8
#
_entry.id   0b89b1520049118a85dbdd8763b3ffa8
#
_cell.length_a   1.000
_cell.length_b   1.000
_cell.length_c   1.000
_cell.angle_alpha   90.00
_cell.angle_beta   90.00
_cell.angle_gamma   90.00
#
_symmetry.space_group_name_H-M   'P 1'
#
loop_
_entity.id
_entity.type
_entity.pdbx_description
1 polymer ?
#
loop_
_entity_poly.entity_id
_entity_poly.type
_entity_poly.pdbx_seq_one_letter_code
_entity_poly.pdbx_strand_id
1 'polypeptide(L)'
;MKNLAVAAGILALTALTWFEFPGHTWLQQDTQIYVSILEHLRDPAVLRRDMLVERPHVSFTLYDETARGLARVTGLGFREVLEGEQIATRTLGIWGLYLMAAAMGLSAPAWLLVAGAISLGAAIGGPAVLSFEIEPDPRGFAVPLLYLAIGLVAHGWDFTSGIAGSVAFLMHPPTVAPFWGVYLVLALVRRRFHAFLPLAVACIVLAVAARFQEGASEAQLFFARLPPLIEALQRLRAPYSWISEWWRDWLPHYLVLYAVSLAAYARLRRTTPLVLRFFLIGLPLVGILSVPASYVLLEKMRWVLMPQMQPMRALLFVTVIAEFSAAAAGIVAAQSRRFVEAFAWFALVYLVPLNTNVAVMPSRNRALAVALLAAGASLAAWAEARKFRWSTAAMAGVAMAAFFLVPTLGGVSTHPRLHTPELAQLSSWARASTSRDAVFLFADAGRQLQPGIFRSEALRAVYVDWKGGGQVNYLTDLGEQWWSRWQRVLAAPFDPRNVGYYHALGIDYVVLSPRNRLPDRAPVFGDAEYLVYALQWPLK
;
A
#
# COMPACT_ATOMS: atom_id res chain seq x y z
N MET A 1 -23.64 -25.88 6.61
CA MET A 1 -23.92 -24.65 7.38
C MET A 1 -22.65 -23.91 7.85
N LYS A 2 -21.65 -24.56 8.50
CA LYS A 2 -20.43 -23.88 8.98
C LYS A 2 -19.65 -23.16 7.86
N ASN A 3 -19.42 -23.82 6.74
CA ASN A 3 -18.66 -23.24 5.62
C ASN A 3 -19.38 -22.03 4.99
N LEU A 4 -20.70 -22.06 4.92
CA LEU A 4 -21.50 -20.94 4.43
C LEU A 4 -21.40 -19.71 5.34
N ALA A 5 -21.42 -19.92 6.66
CA ALA A 5 -21.26 -18.83 7.63
C ALA A 5 -19.85 -18.21 7.58
N VAL A 6 -18.81 -19.03 7.38
CA VAL A 6 -17.44 -18.54 7.18
C VAL A 6 -17.34 -17.72 5.89
N ALA A 7 -17.86 -18.24 4.77
CA ALA A 7 -17.86 -17.53 3.50
C ALA A 7 -18.61 -16.19 3.61
N ALA A 8 -19.80 -16.18 4.25
CA ALA A 8 -20.56 -14.96 4.49
C ALA A 8 -19.77 -13.95 5.36
N GLY A 9 -19.08 -14.42 6.39
CA GLY A 9 -18.23 -13.57 7.23
C GLY A 9 -17.05 -12.95 6.45
N ILE A 10 -16.39 -13.74 5.59
CA ILE A 10 -15.29 -13.26 4.74
C ILE A 10 -15.83 -12.18 3.78
N LEU A 11 -16.94 -12.45 3.09
CA LEU A 11 -17.54 -11.48 2.17
C LEU A 11 -18.00 -10.21 2.89
N ALA A 12 -18.58 -10.33 4.08
CA ALA A 12 -18.99 -9.18 4.89
C ALA A 12 -17.77 -8.32 5.29
N LEU A 13 -16.69 -8.94 5.77
CA LEU A 13 -15.46 -8.21 6.09
C LEU A 13 -14.83 -7.58 4.82
N THR A 14 -14.84 -8.28 3.69
CA THR A 14 -14.38 -7.71 2.41
C THR A 14 -15.19 -6.47 2.03
N ALA A 15 -16.52 -6.55 2.13
CA ALA A 15 -17.39 -5.42 1.85
C ALA A 15 -17.15 -4.24 2.81
N LEU A 16 -16.95 -4.50 4.10
CA LEU A 16 -16.64 -3.47 5.08
C LEU A 16 -15.28 -2.81 4.82
N THR A 17 -14.25 -3.60 4.48
CA THR A 17 -12.93 -3.06 4.13
C THR A 17 -12.97 -2.22 2.86
N TRP A 18 -13.91 -2.48 1.97
CA TRP A 18 -14.04 -1.80 0.70
C TRP A 18 -14.89 -0.53 0.81
N PHE A 19 -16.09 -0.63 1.38
CA PHE A 19 -17.06 0.45 1.40
C PHE A 19 -16.93 1.39 2.60
N GLU A 20 -16.40 0.90 3.76
CA GLU A 20 -16.34 1.67 4.98
C GLU A 20 -14.90 2.05 5.36
N PHE A 21 -14.15 1.15 5.99
CA PHE A 21 -12.82 1.42 6.50
C PHE A 21 -11.90 0.18 6.37
N PRO A 22 -10.64 0.33 5.91
CA PRO A 22 -9.93 1.54 5.50
C PRO A 22 -10.44 2.14 4.19
N GLY A 23 -11.39 1.49 3.53
CA GLY A 23 -11.97 1.91 2.27
C GLY A 23 -11.11 1.54 1.05
N HIS A 24 -11.47 2.12 -0.08
CA HIS A 24 -10.66 2.08 -1.29
C HIS A 24 -10.57 3.47 -1.91
N THR A 25 -9.53 3.70 -2.68
CA THR A 25 -9.32 4.96 -3.39
C THR A 25 -8.80 4.70 -4.79
N TRP A 26 -8.99 5.71 -5.63
CA TRP A 26 -8.52 5.70 -7.01
C TRP A 26 -7.71 6.97 -7.28
N LEU A 27 -6.52 6.84 -7.85
CA LEU A 27 -5.63 7.94 -8.22
C LEU A 27 -5.26 8.89 -7.06
N GLN A 28 -5.23 8.41 -5.82
CA GLN A 28 -4.84 9.22 -4.67
C GLN A 28 -3.33 9.16 -4.40
N GLN A 29 -2.68 8.06 -4.78
CA GLN A 29 -1.27 7.79 -4.49
C GLN A 29 -0.52 7.24 -5.73
N ASP A 30 -0.02 6.00 -5.66
CA ASP A 30 0.86 5.41 -6.68
C ASP A 30 0.11 5.02 -7.96
N THR A 31 -1.19 4.78 -7.89
CA THR A 31 -2.01 4.53 -9.07
C THR A 31 -2.01 5.69 -10.08
N GLN A 32 -1.73 6.93 -9.68
CA GLN A 32 -1.50 8.05 -10.61
C GLN A 32 -0.34 7.79 -11.59
N ILE A 33 0.66 7.02 -11.16
CA ILE A 33 1.80 6.63 -12.00
C ILE A 33 1.41 5.40 -12.83
N TYR A 34 0.95 4.34 -12.16
CA TYR A 34 0.67 3.06 -12.80
C TYR A 34 -0.43 3.15 -13.86
N VAL A 35 -1.53 3.86 -13.57
CA VAL A 35 -2.63 4.00 -14.53
C VAL A 35 -2.19 4.80 -15.77
N SER A 36 -1.40 5.86 -15.59
CA SER A 36 -0.84 6.61 -16.71
C SER A 36 0.03 5.74 -17.62
N ILE A 37 0.84 4.89 -17.03
CA ILE A 37 1.69 3.92 -17.76
C ILE A 37 0.81 2.88 -18.49
N LEU A 38 -0.18 2.30 -17.81
CA LEU A 38 -1.09 1.31 -18.40
C LEU A 38 -1.87 1.89 -19.59
N GLU A 39 -2.35 3.14 -19.49
CA GLU A 39 -3.05 3.81 -20.59
C GLU A 39 -2.13 4.03 -21.80
N HIS A 40 -0.88 4.43 -21.56
CA HIS A 40 0.10 4.54 -22.64
C HIS A 40 0.44 3.17 -23.28
N LEU A 41 0.63 2.13 -22.45
CA LEU A 41 0.90 0.76 -22.95
C LEU A 41 -0.30 0.18 -23.73
N ARG A 42 -1.53 0.66 -23.48
CA ARG A 42 -2.72 0.30 -24.23
C ARG A 42 -2.81 1.06 -25.56
N ASP A 43 -2.51 2.36 -25.54
CA ASP A 43 -2.51 3.26 -26.71
C ASP A 43 -1.27 4.17 -26.67
N PRO A 44 -0.19 3.84 -27.39
CA PRO A 44 1.05 4.62 -27.41
C PRO A 44 0.90 6.06 -27.92
N ALA A 45 -0.23 6.41 -28.54
CA ALA A 45 -0.51 7.78 -28.93
C ALA A 45 -0.92 8.68 -27.75
N VAL A 46 -1.28 8.06 -26.61
CA VAL A 46 -1.67 8.77 -25.39
C VAL A 46 -0.43 9.02 -24.53
N LEU A 47 -0.34 10.23 -23.97
CA LEU A 47 0.73 10.64 -23.04
C LEU A 47 2.16 10.55 -23.62
N ARG A 48 2.35 10.44 -24.94
CA ARG A 48 3.68 10.19 -25.54
C ARG A 48 4.73 11.27 -25.24
N ARG A 49 4.33 12.47 -24.75
CA ARG A 49 5.22 13.55 -24.32
C ARG A 49 5.39 13.63 -22.81
N ASP A 50 4.77 12.72 -22.06
CA ASP A 50 4.93 12.66 -20.60
C ASP A 50 6.16 11.86 -20.23
N MET A 51 6.99 12.41 -19.35
CA MET A 51 8.24 11.76 -18.96
C MET A 51 8.05 10.41 -18.26
N LEU A 52 6.91 10.16 -17.62
CA LEU A 52 6.65 8.89 -16.92
C LEU A 52 6.52 7.70 -17.86
N VAL A 53 6.06 7.95 -19.09
CA VAL A 53 5.84 6.88 -20.07
C VAL A 53 7.02 6.63 -21.00
N GLU A 54 8.08 7.46 -20.94
CA GLU A 54 9.33 7.22 -21.67
C GLU A 54 9.97 5.90 -21.24
N ARG A 55 9.74 5.48 -19.99
CA ARG A 55 10.20 4.20 -19.41
C ARG A 55 9.09 3.57 -18.59
N PRO A 56 8.14 2.91 -19.24
CA PRO A 56 6.88 2.52 -18.64
C PRO A 56 6.98 1.40 -17.61
N HIS A 57 8.10 0.67 -17.53
CA HIS A 57 8.20 -0.46 -16.60
C HIS A 57 9.15 -0.19 -15.45
N VAL A 58 8.62 -0.40 -14.27
CA VAL A 58 9.40 -0.72 -13.09
C VAL A 58 9.67 -2.22 -13.16
N SER A 59 10.86 -2.60 -13.61
CA SER A 59 11.29 -4.00 -13.78
C SER A 59 10.98 -4.86 -12.55
N PHE A 60 10.78 -6.17 -12.74
CA PHE A 60 10.58 -7.21 -11.73
C PHE A 60 9.17 -7.31 -11.13
N THR A 61 8.12 -6.94 -11.84
CA THR A 61 6.72 -7.26 -11.50
C THR A 61 5.95 -7.69 -12.74
N LEU A 62 4.81 -8.37 -12.55
CA LEU A 62 3.83 -8.66 -13.59
C LEU A 62 2.54 -7.88 -13.43
N TYR A 63 2.57 -6.80 -12.66
CA TYR A 63 1.39 -5.98 -12.41
C TYR A 63 0.77 -5.43 -13.71
N ASP A 64 1.61 -4.86 -14.58
CA ASP A 64 1.14 -4.27 -15.83
C ASP A 64 0.63 -5.33 -16.80
N GLU A 65 1.32 -6.46 -16.91
CA GLU A 65 0.93 -7.57 -17.79
C GLU A 65 -0.40 -8.20 -17.37
N THR A 66 -0.61 -8.38 -16.05
CA THR A 66 -1.87 -8.93 -15.53
C THR A 66 -3.02 -7.98 -15.77
N ALA A 67 -2.87 -6.70 -15.45
CA ALA A 67 -3.88 -5.68 -15.67
C ALA A 67 -4.25 -5.55 -17.16
N ARG A 68 -3.26 -5.50 -18.05
CA ARG A 68 -3.46 -5.46 -19.52
C ARG A 68 -4.11 -6.74 -20.04
N GLY A 69 -3.66 -7.89 -19.56
CA GLY A 69 -4.21 -9.18 -19.94
C GLY A 69 -5.68 -9.31 -19.56
N LEU A 70 -6.02 -8.96 -18.32
CA LEU A 70 -7.40 -8.98 -17.84
C LEU A 70 -8.28 -7.95 -18.56
N ALA A 71 -7.82 -6.72 -18.76
CA ALA A 71 -8.54 -5.71 -19.52
C ALA A 71 -8.85 -6.18 -20.95
N ARG A 72 -7.88 -6.84 -21.61
CA ARG A 72 -8.08 -7.38 -22.96
C ARG A 72 -9.09 -8.54 -23.00
N VAL A 73 -9.05 -9.44 -22.02
CA VAL A 73 -9.95 -10.61 -21.98
C VAL A 73 -11.37 -10.22 -21.56
N THR A 74 -11.50 -9.30 -20.63
CA THR A 74 -12.81 -8.88 -20.09
C THR A 74 -13.46 -7.75 -20.88
N GLY A 75 -12.68 -6.96 -21.63
CA GLY A 75 -13.15 -5.72 -22.26
C GLY A 75 -13.39 -4.55 -21.30
N LEU A 76 -13.02 -4.70 -20.02
CA LEU A 76 -13.19 -3.67 -19.00
C LEU A 76 -12.06 -2.62 -19.04
N GLY A 77 -12.29 -1.46 -18.44
CA GLY A 77 -11.25 -0.45 -18.21
C GLY A 77 -10.26 -0.88 -17.11
N PHE A 78 -9.13 -0.17 -17.03
CA PHE A 78 -8.12 -0.50 -16.01
C PHE A 78 -8.63 -0.26 -14.59
N ARG A 79 -9.54 0.69 -14.39
CA ARG A 79 -10.14 0.93 -13.08
C ARG A 79 -10.90 -0.30 -12.59
N GLU A 80 -11.83 -0.79 -13.39
CA GLU A 80 -12.66 -1.93 -13.04
C GLU A 80 -11.84 -3.20 -12.84
N VAL A 81 -10.81 -3.40 -13.67
CA VAL A 81 -9.89 -4.54 -13.56
C VAL A 81 -9.11 -4.48 -12.25
N LEU A 82 -8.43 -3.38 -11.98
CA LEU A 82 -7.57 -3.24 -10.80
C LEU A 82 -8.36 -3.23 -9.49
N GLU A 83 -9.54 -2.58 -9.46
CA GLU A 83 -10.47 -2.64 -8.33
C GLU A 83 -10.98 -4.08 -8.10
N GLY A 84 -11.28 -4.81 -9.18
CA GLY A 84 -11.66 -6.22 -9.12
C GLY A 84 -10.56 -7.12 -8.55
N GLU A 85 -9.31 -6.93 -8.99
CA GLU A 85 -8.13 -7.63 -8.44
C GLU A 85 -7.92 -7.29 -6.97
N GLN A 86 -8.12 -6.04 -6.56
CA GLN A 86 -8.00 -5.63 -5.17
C GLN A 86 -9.08 -6.27 -4.28
N ILE A 87 -10.33 -6.33 -4.72
CA ILE A 87 -11.41 -7.03 -4.00
C ILE A 87 -11.09 -8.52 -3.87
N ALA A 88 -10.67 -9.16 -4.96
CA ALA A 88 -10.33 -10.58 -4.97
C ALA A 88 -9.17 -10.89 -4.01
N THR A 89 -8.10 -10.14 -4.08
CA THR A 89 -6.92 -10.35 -3.21
C THR A 89 -7.23 -10.04 -1.75
N ARG A 90 -8.00 -8.98 -1.42
CA ARG A 90 -8.48 -8.72 -0.05
C ARG A 90 -9.32 -9.89 0.49
N THR A 91 -10.24 -10.42 -0.32
CA THR A 91 -11.05 -11.59 0.05
C THR A 91 -10.17 -12.80 0.38
N LEU A 92 -9.18 -13.08 -0.46
CA LEU A 92 -8.21 -14.14 -0.25
C LEU A 92 -7.36 -13.92 1.01
N GLY A 93 -6.95 -12.68 1.28
CA GLY A 93 -6.21 -12.32 2.48
C GLY A 93 -7.02 -12.54 3.76
N ILE A 94 -8.29 -12.10 3.78
CA ILE A 94 -9.20 -12.33 4.91
C ILE A 94 -9.44 -13.83 5.12
N TRP A 95 -9.56 -14.60 4.02
CA TRP A 95 -9.60 -16.06 4.12
C TRP A 95 -8.32 -16.63 4.72
N GLY A 96 -7.13 -16.10 4.35
CA GLY A 96 -5.85 -16.47 4.98
C GLY A 96 -5.83 -16.22 6.48
N LEU A 97 -6.32 -15.06 6.93
CA LEU A 97 -6.44 -14.74 8.36
C LEU A 97 -7.37 -15.73 9.10
N TYR A 98 -8.49 -16.09 8.45
CA TYR A 98 -9.35 -17.17 8.97
C TYR A 98 -8.60 -18.48 9.12
N LEU A 99 -7.86 -18.91 8.10
CA LEU A 99 -7.09 -20.15 8.13
C LEU A 99 -6.04 -20.13 9.24
N MET A 100 -5.33 -19.00 9.42
CA MET A 100 -4.36 -18.86 10.52
C MET A 100 -5.03 -19.01 11.89
N ALA A 101 -6.17 -18.35 12.10
CA ALA A 101 -6.95 -18.44 13.34
C ALA A 101 -7.50 -19.86 13.59
N ALA A 102 -8.01 -20.49 12.54
CA ALA A 102 -8.50 -21.88 12.59
C ALA A 102 -7.40 -22.89 12.91
N ALA A 103 -6.20 -22.70 12.36
CA ALA A 103 -5.02 -23.53 12.67
C ALA A 103 -4.61 -23.45 14.15
N MET A 104 -4.90 -22.33 14.82
CA MET A 104 -4.69 -22.18 16.27
C MET A 104 -5.81 -22.80 17.12
N GLY A 105 -6.84 -23.38 16.51
CA GLY A 105 -7.99 -23.96 17.19
C GLY A 105 -8.99 -22.92 17.68
N LEU A 106 -8.97 -21.69 17.18
CA LEU A 106 -9.99 -20.70 17.50
C LEU A 106 -11.36 -21.13 16.91
N SER A 107 -12.42 -20.87 17.66
CA SER A 107 -13.78 -21.21 17.24
C SER A 107 -14.21 -20.46 15.97
N ALA A 108 -15.24 -20.99 15.31
CA ALA A 108 -15.76 -20.39 14.09
C ALA A 108 -16.19 -18.91 14.22
N PRO A 109 -16.81 -18.40 15.31
CA PRO A 109 -17.08 -16.99 15.48
C PRO A 109 -15.86 -16.17 15.96
N ALA A 110 -14.90 -16.79 16.68
CA ALA A 110 -13.76 -16.05 17.24
C ALA A 110 -12.81 -15.50 16.17
N TRP A 111 -12.67 -16.16 15.02
CA TRP A 111 -11.84 -15.65 13.93
C TRP A 111 -12.34 -14.30 13.40
N LEU A 112 -13.64 -13.98 13.51
CA LEU A 112 -14.18 -12.68 13.07
C LEU A 112 -13.55 -11.52 13.84
N LEU A 113 -13.29 -11.67 15.15
CA LEU A 113 -12.62 -10.64 15.93
C LEU A 113 -11.17 -10.44 15.45
N VAL A 114 -10.46 -11.56 15.16
CA VAL A 114 -9.07 -11.51 14.68
C VAL A 114 -9.00 -10.88 13.29
N ALA A 115 -9.72 -11.47 12.33
CA ALA A 115 -9.69 -10.98 10.95
C ALA A 115 -10.29 -9.58 10.82
N GLY A 116 -11.38 -9.28 11.53
CA GLY A 116 -12.01 -7.97 11.54
C GLY A 116 -11.06 -6.87 12.03
N ALA A 117 -10.34 -7.13 13.13
CA ALA A 117 -9.39 -6.16 13.67
C ALA A 117 -8.24 -5.86 12.69
N ILE A 118 -7.61 -6.91 12.12
CA ILE A 118 -6.51 -6.74 11.16
C ILE A 118 -7.00 -6.09 9.87
N SER A 119 -8.24 -6.39 9.47
CA SER A 119 -8.86 -5.82 8.26
C SER A 119 -9.15 -4.31 8.37
N LEU A 120 -9.09 -3.71 9.56
CA LEU A 120 -9.10 -2.25 9.73
C LEU A 120 -7.86 -1.60 9.12
N GLY A 121 -6.80 -2.37 8.89
CA GLY A 121 -5.55 -1.86 8.36
C GLY A 121 -4.74 -1.08 9.39
N ALA A 122 -3.47 -0.94 9.11
CA ALA A 122 -2.56 -0.16 9.94
C ALA A 122 -1.55 0.56 9.04
N ALA A 123 -1.25 1.81 9.38
CA ALA A 123 -0.17 2.56 8.75
C ALA A 123 1.16 2.14 9.37
N ILE A 124 2.13 1.84 8.52
CA ILE A 124 3.50 1.50 8.91
C ILE A 124 4.32 2.78 8.76
N GLY A 125 4.39 3.56 9.82
CA GLY A 125 5.16 4.80 9.88
C GLY A 125 6.66 4.53 9.64
N GLY A 126 7.35 5.44 8.98
CA GLY A 126 8.66 5.21 8.42
C GLY A 126 8.55 4.60 7.03
N PRO A 127 8.33 3.29 6.86
CA PRO A 127 8.20 2.64 5.55
C PRO A 127 7.06 3.15 4.64
N ALA A 128 6.10 3.90 5.17
CA ALA A 128 4.98 4.50 4.43
C ALA A 128 4.18 3.45 3.63
N VAL A 129 3.84 2.35 4.26
CA VAL A 129 2.99 1.28 3.70
C VAL A 129 1.82 1.00 4.63
N LEU A 130 0.79 0.31 4.11
CA LEU A 130 -0.37 -0.11 4.87
C LEU A 130 -0.41 -1.64 4.98
N SER A 131 -0.99 -2.16 6.08
CA SER A 131 -1.25 -3.61 6.22
C SER A 131 -2.39 -4.09 5.31
N PHE A 132 -3.30 -3.19 4.93
CA PHE A 132 -4.26 -3.31 3.85
C PHE A 132 -4.21 -2.03 3.02
N GLU A 133 -3.70 -2.10 1.81
CA GLU A 133 -3.58 -0.93 0.94
C GLU A 133 -4.95 -0.47 0.45
N ILE A 134 -5.14 0.85 0.44
CA ILE A 134 -6.40 1.47 0.00
C ILE A 134 -6.47 1.60 -1.52
N GLU A 135 -5.33 1.59 -2.21
CA GLU A 135 -5.25 1.64 -3.66
C GLU A 135 -4.91 0.27 -4.27
N PRO A 136 -5.33 0.01 -5.51
CA PRO A 136 -4.96 -1.19 -6.24
C PRO A 136 -3.53 -1.08 -6.77
N ASP A 137 -2.56 -1.05 -5.87
CA ASP A 137 -1.14 -1.07 -6.18
C ASP A 137 -0.53 -2.48 -6.07
N PRO A 138 0.66 -2.74 -6.63
CA PRO A 138 1.27 -4.07 -6.63
C PRO A 138 1.40 -4.69 -5.23
N ARG A 139 1.71 -3.88 -4.23
CA ARG A 139 1.85 -4.30 -2.83
C ARG A 139 0.49 -4.63 -2.21
N GLY A 140 -0.55 -3.89 -2.60
CA GLY A 140 -1.94 -4.12 -2.17
C GLY A 140 -2.47 -5.49 -2.60
N PHE A 141 -1.93 -6.07 -3.67
CA PHE A 141 -2.23 -7.44 -4.08
C PHE A 141 -1.33 -8.46 -3.38
N ALA A 142 -0.06 -8.15 -3.21
CA ALA A 142 0.91 -9.08 -2.64
C ALA A 142 0.66 -9.38 -1.15
N VAL A 143 0.40 -8.37 -0.33
CA VAL A 143 0.28 -8.54 1.14
C VAL A 143 -0.88 -9.47 1.53
N PRO A 144 -2.12 -9.31 1.01
CA PRO A 144 -3.20 -10.24 1.31
C PRO A 144 -2.92 -11.69 0.87
N LEU A 145 -2.23 -11.87 -0.27
CA LEU A 145 -1.81 -13.19 -0.74
C LEU A 145 -0.79 -13.84 0.21
N LEU A 146 0.04 -13.06 0.92
CA LEU A 146 0.91 -13.60 1.96
C LEU A 146 0.12 -14.07 3.18
N TYR A 147 -0.94 -13.38 3.58
CA TYR A 147 -1.83 -13.88 4.65
C TYR A 147 -2.44 -15.22 4.26
N LEU A 148 -2.88 -15.35 2.99
CA LEU A 148 -3.35 -16.63 2.47
C LEU A 148 -2.26 -17.70 2.49
N ALA A 149 -1.05 -17.39 2.02
CA ALA A 149 0.06 -18.34 1.99
C ALA A 149 0.41 -18.86 3.39
N ILE A 150 0.46 -17.98 4.40
CA ILE A 150 0.71 -18.37 5.81
C ILE A 150 -0.44 -19.24 6.33
N GLY A 151 -1.68 -18.89 6.02
CA GLY A 151 -2.86 -19.68 6.40
C GLY A 151 -2.84 -21.07 5.78
N LEU A 152 -2.52 -21.20 4.51
CA LEU A 152 -2.46 -22.46 3.77
C LEU A 152 -1.36 -23.39 4.34
N VAL A 153 -0.16 -22.88 4.56
CA VAL A 153 0.93 -23.69 5.11
C VAL A 153 0.66 -24.10 6.57
N ALA A 154 -0.08 -23.29 7.34
CA ALA A 154 -0.49 -23.64 8.70
C ALA A 154 -1.40 -24.88 8.73
N HIS A 155 -2.12 -25.17 7.65
CA HIS A 155 -2.92 -26.38 7.43
C HIS A 155 -2.15 -27.51 6.72
N GLY A 156 -0.85 -27.34 6.45
CA GLY A 156 -0.02 -28.35 5.78
C GLY A 156 -0.15 -28.36 4.24
N TRP A 157 -0.80 -27.38 3.65
CA TRP A 157 -0.95 -27.24 2.19
C TRP A 157 0.26 -26.51 1.59
N ASP A 158 1.45 -27.14 1.72
CA ASP A 158 2.74 -26.54 1.38
C ASP A 158 2.78 -26.05 -0.09
N PHE A 159 2.32 -26.88 -1.04
CA PHE A 159 2.36 -26.54 -2.48
C PHE A 159 1.43 -25.37 -2.83
N THR A 160 0.19 -25.37 -2.33
CA THR A 160 -0.76 -24.26 -2.55
C THR A 160 -0.32 -22.97 -1.85
N SER A 161 0.30 -23.08 -0.68
CA SER A 161 0.98 -21.95 -0.04
C SER A 161 2.09 -21.40 -0.94
N GLY A 162 2.87 -22.28 -1.55
CA GLY A 162 3.89 -21.93 -2.53
C GLY A 162 3.30 -21.19 -3.73
N ILE A 163 2.16 -21.62 -4.27
CA ILE A 163 1.46 -20.91 -5.35
C ILE A 163 1.05 -19.51 -4.90
N ALA A 164 0.38 -19.38 -3.74
CA ALA A 164 -0.06 -18.06 -3.25
C ALA A 164 1.12 -17.10 -3.01
N GLY A 165 2.20 -17.59 -2.37
CA GLY A 165 3.43 -16.82 -2.17
C GLY A 165 4.15 -16.47 -3.47
N SER A 166 4.07 -17.31 -4.49
CA SER A 166 4.68 -17.06 -5.80
C SER A 166 3.88 -16.04 -6.61
N VAL A 167 2.56 -16.09 -6.58
CA VAL A 167 1.70 -15.05 -7.19
C VAL A 167 1.96 -13.70 -6.50
N ALA A 168 2.06 -13.68 -5.16
CA ALA A 168 2.44 -12.47 -4.44
C ALA A 168 3.83 -11.95 -4.88
N PHE A 169 4.80 -12.86 -5.10
CA PHE A 169 6.14 -12.53 -5.56
C PHE A 169 6.13 -11.91 -6.98
N LEU A 170 5.30 -12.41 -7.88
CA LEU A 170 5.12 -11.84 -9.22
C LEU A 170 4.56 -10.40 -9.17
N MET A 171 3.74 -10.07 -8.14
CA MET A 171 3.19 -8.73 -7.96
C MET A 171 4.19 -7.77 -7.28
N HIS A 172 4.87 -8.20 -6.20
CA HIS A 172 5.77 -7.31 -5.46
C HIS A 172 6.90 -8.06 -4.71
N PRO A 173 7.99 -8.44 -5.40
CA PRO A 173 9.09 -9.22 -4.83
C PRO A 173 9.67 -8.67 -3.50
N PRO A 174 9.91 -7.34 -3.35
CA PRO A 174 10.51 -6.82 -2.12
C PRO A 174 9.68 -7.07 -0.86
N THR A 175 8.36 -6.94 -0.94
CA THR A 175 7.47 -7.19 0.21
C THR A 175 7.38 -8.67 0.56
N VAL A 176 7.58 -9.54 -0.43
CA VAL A 176 7.41 -10.99 -0.29
C VAL A 176 8.70 -11.71 0.16
N ALA A 177 9.85 -11.09 -0.06
CA ALA A 177 11.14 -11.66 0.31
C ALA A 177 11.23 -12.14 1.79
N PRO A 178 10.75 -11.38 2.81
CA PRO A 178 10.73 -11.83 4.20
C PRO A 178 9.96 -13.13 4.41
N PHE A 179 8.82 -13.31 3.76
CA PHE A 179 8.04 -14.55 3.84
C PHE A 179 8.84 -15.74 3.33
N TRP A 180 9.46 -15.61 2.16
CA TRP A 180 10.27 -16.69 1.59
C TRP A 180 11.52 -16.99 2.41
N GLY A 181 12.14 -15.96 3.03
CA GLY A 181 13.25 -16.17 3.96
C GLY A 181 12.84 -17.03 5.17
N VAL A 182 11.72 -16.71 5.80
CA VAL A 182 11.17 -17.51 6.93
C VAL A 182 10.72 -18.89 6.46
N TYR A 183 10.08 -18.98 5.28
CA TYR A 183 9.65 -20.26 4.71
C TYR A 183 10.83 -21.17 4.39
N LEU A 184 11.96 -20.61 3.92
CA LEU A 184 13.17 -21.39 3.66
C LEU A 184 13.68 -22.05 4.94
N VAL A 185 13.73 -21.32 6.07
CA VAL A 185 14.12 -21.88 7.36
C VAL A 185 13.17 -23.02 7.79
N LEU A 186 11.86 -22.81 7.63
CA LEU A 186 10.85 -23.84 7.88
C LEU A 186 11.06 -25.08 7.01
N ALA A 187 11.31 -24.88 5.71
CA ALA A 187 11.51 -25.97 4.74
C ALA A 187 12.78 -26.78 5.04
N LEU A 188 13.86 -26.11 5.44
CA LEU A 188 15.10 -26.77 5.89
C LEU A 188 14.86 -27.64 7.13
N VAL A 189 14.15 -27.12 8.14
CA VAL A 189 13.82 -27.85 9.35
C VAL A 189 12.91 -29.05 9.06
N ARG A 190 11.91 -28.89 8.20
CA ARG A 190 10.96 -29.96 7.84
C ARG A 190 11.46 -30.87 6.72
N ARG A 191 12.55 -30.48 6.03
CA ARG A 191 13.07 -31.15 4.83
C ARG A 191 12.00 -31.28 3.74
N ARG A 192 11.15 -30.25 3.55
CA ARG A 192 10.05 -30.20 2.59
C ARG A 192 10.16 -28.94 1.72
N PHE A 193 10.44 -29.12 0.42
CA PHE A 193 10.73 -28.03 -0.51
C PHE A 193 9.67 -27.85 -1.60
N HIS A 194 8.53 -28.53 -1.52
CA HIS A 194 7.49 -28.49 -2.57
C HIS A 194 6.95 -27.08 -2.85
N ALA A 195 6.93 -26.20 -1.87
CA ALA A 195 6.51 -24.80 -2.03
C ALA A 195 7.47 -23.99 -2.91
N PHE A 196 8.73 -24.40 -3.03
CA PHE A 196 9.72 -23.68 -3.82
C PHE A 196 9.64 -23.98 -5.32
N LEU A 197 8.92 -25.01 -5.74
CA LEU A 197 8.70 -25.27 -7.15
C LEU A 197 7.90 -24.15 -7.84
N PRO A 198 6.74 -23.70 -7.32
CA PRO A 198 6.06 -22.51 -7.85
C PRO A 198 6.92 -21.25 -7.81
N LEU A 199 7.75 -21.05 -6.77
CA LEU A 199 8.66 -19.91 -6.70
C LEU A 199 9.72 -19.94 -7.80
N ALA A 200 10.31 -21.10 -8.06
CA ALA A 200 11.28 -21.26 -9.14
C ALA A 200 10.65 -20.91 -10.51
N VAL A 201 9.42 -21.37 -10.75
CA VAL A 201 8.66 -20.99 -11.94
C VAL A 201 8.42 -19.47 -11.99
N ALA A 202 8.00 -18.85 -10.88
CA ALA A 202 7.79 -17.41 -10.81
C ALA A 202 9.08 -16.62 -11.08
N CYS A 203 10.22 -17.07 -10.55
CA CYS A 203 11.52 -16.44 -10.84
C CYS A 203 11.87 -16.53 -12.34
N ILE A 204 11.62 -17.67 -12.98
CA ILE A 204 11.85 -17.83 -14.42
C ILE A 204 10.91 -16.90 -15.22
N VAL A 205 9.64 -16.86 -14.85
CA VAL A 205 8.65 -15.98 -15.50
C VAL A 205 9.06 -14.52 -15.39
N LEU A 206 9.48 -14.06 -14.21
CA LEU A 206 9.96 -12.67 -14.04
C LEU A 206 11.24 -12.39 -14.82
N ALA A 207 12.19 -13.34 -14.85
CA ALA A 207 13.42 -13.17 -15.61
C ALA A 207 13.14 -13.09 -17.12
N VAL A 208 12.20 -13.90 -17.62
CA VAL A 208 11.75 -13.85 -19.02
C VAL A 208 11.00 -12.53 -19.28
N ALA A 209 10.04 -12.16 -18.44
CA ALA A 209 9.28 -10.92 -18.59
C ALA A 209 10.21 -9.69 -18.61
N ALA A 210 11.16 -9.61 -17.69
CA ALA A 210 12.13 -8.51 -17.64
C ALA A 210 12.98 -8.37 -18.92
N ARG A 211 13.14 -9.45 -19.69
CA ARG A 211 13.86 -9.42 -20.98
C ARG A 211 13.04 -8.76 -22.10
N PHE A 212 11.72 -8.84 -22.02
CA PHE A 212 10.80 -8.39 -23.07
C PHE A 212 10.00 -7.14 -22.69
N GLN A 213 10.09 -6.67 -21.43
CA GLN A 213 9.45 -5.43 -21.00
C GLN A 213 10.10 -4.22 -21.67
N GLU A 214 9.27 -3.31 -22.18
CA GLU A 214 9.74 -2.05 -22.78
C GLU A 214 10.43 -1.17 -21.72
N GLY A 215 11.56 -0.55 -22.05
CA GLY A 215 12.33 0.28 -21.12
C GLY A 215 13.29 -0.48 -20.19
N ALA A 216 13.33 -1.82 -20.25
CA ALA A 216 14.23 -2.66 -19.47
C ALA A 216 15.72 -2.60 -19.92
N SER A 217 16.05 -1.76 -20.89
CA SER A 217 17.35 -1.79 -21.59
C SER A 217 18.52 -1.16 -20.85
N GLU A 218 18.32 -0.55 -19.67
CA GLU A 218 19.43 -0.10 -18.84
C GLU A 218 20.02 -1.27 -18.06
N ALA A 219 21.31 -1.54 -18.29
CA ALA A 219 22.07 -2.43 -17.44
C ALA A 219 22.05 -1.89 -16.00
N GLN A 220 21.13 -2.40 -15.19
CA GLN A 220 21.11 -2.06 -13.77
C GLN A 220 22.41 -2.58 -13.16
N LEU A 221 23.27 -1.68 -12.74
CA LEU A 221 24.51 -2.01 -12.06
C LEU A 221 24.18 -2.46 -10.63
N PHE A 222 23.77 -3.72 -10.47
CA PHE A 222 23.31 -4.30 -9.19
C PHE A 222 24.24 -4.02 -8.00
N PHE A 223 25.53 -3.85 -8.24
CA PHE A 223 26.55 -3.65 -7.20
C PHE A 223 27.17 -2.25 -7.19
N ALA A 224 26.61 -1.29 -7.92
CA ALA A 224 27.08 0.08 -7.91
C ALA A 224 26.73 0.81 -6.61
N ARG A 225 27.42 1.91 -6.36
CA ARG A 225 27.06 2.86 -5.31
C ARG A 225 26.12 3.91 -5.86
N LEU A 226 25.18 4.33 -5.03
CA LEU A 226 24.23 5.38 -5.33
C LEU A 226 24.97 6.71 -5.57
N PRO A 227 24.76 7.39 -6.71
CA PRO A 227 25.34 8.71 -6.97
C PRO A 227 24.85 9.74 -5.94
N PRO A 228 25.70 10.73 -5.55
CA PRO A 228 25.33 11.72 -4.53
C PRO A 228 24.07 12.53 -4.86
N LEU A 229 23.88 12.91 -6.13
CA LEU A 229 22.67 13.62 -6.57
C LEU A 229 21.43 12.76 -6.37
N ILE A 230 21.47 11.50 -6.77
CA ILE A 230 20.35 10.57 -6.63
C ILE A 230 20.07 10.29 -5.15
N GLU A 231 21.10 10.16 -4.30
CA GLU A 231 20.91 10.08 -2.84
C GLU A 231 20.13 11.30 -2.32
N ALA A 232 20.54 12.52 -2.70
CA ALA A 232 19.87 13.74 -2.28
C ALA A 232 18.41 13.79 -2.77
N LEU A 233 18.14 13.38 -4.01
CA LEU A 233 16.78 13.33 -4.57
C LEU A 233 15.92 12.27 -3.88
N GLN A 234 16.47 11.12 -3.55
CA GLN A 234 15.76 10.08 -2.81
C GLN A 234 15.45 10.52 -1.38
N ARG A 235 16.36 11.18 -0.68
CA ARG A 235 16.09 11.77 0.63
C ARG A 235 14.97 12.81 0.56
N LEU A 236 14.94 13.61 -0.50
CA LEU A 236 13.89 14.59 -0.73
C LEU A 236 12.53 13.94 -1.03
N ARG A 237 12.51 12.89 -1.87
CA ARG A 237 11.28 12.30 -2.41
C ARG A 237 10.77 11.10 -1.63
N ALA A 238 11.66 10.34 -1.02
CA ALA A 238 11.39 9.10 -0.32
C ALA A 238 12.10 9.05 1.05
N PRO A 239 11.94 10.06 1.92
CA PRO A 239 12.60 10.09 3.24
C PRO A 239 12.23 8.86 4.08
N TYR A 240 11.08 8.25 3.82
CA TYR A 240 10.64 7.01 4.46
C TYR A 240 11.58 5.82 4.24
N SER A 241 12.43 5.84 3.20
CA SER A 241 13.43 4.80 2.94
C SER A 241 14.72 4.97 3.75
N TRP A 242 14.94 6.14 4.32
CA TRP A 242 16.18 6.53 5.01
C TRP A 242 15.95 6.51 6.51
N ILE A 243 16.54 5.55 7.21
CA ILE A 243 16.34 5.38 8.66
C ILE A 243 16.77 6.63 9.45
N SER A 244 17.82 7.33 8.99
CA SER A 244 18.29 8.58 9.60
C SER A 244 17.31 9.75 9.49
N GLU A 245 16.37 9.70 8.54
CA GLU A 245 15.30 10.69 8.36
C GLU A 245 14.04 10.38 9.18
N TRP A 246 13.99 9.22 9.82
CA TRP A 246 12.81 8.81 10.55
C TRP A 246 12.61 9.65 11.82
N TRP A 247 11.37 9.89 12.17
CA TRP A 247 11.02 10.49 13.44
C TRP A 247 11.47 9.57 14.57
N ARG A 248 12.04 10.15 15.61
CA ARG A 248 12.62 9.42 16.76
C ARG A 248 11.65 8.43 17.41
N ASP A 249 10.36 8.67 17.28
CA ASP A 249 9.31 7.85 17.91
C ASP A 249 8.98 6.58 17.14
N TRP A 250 9.35 6.46 15.86
CA TRP A 250 8.96 5.29 15.06
C TRP A 250 9.71 4.03 15.47
N LEU A 251 11.00 4.08 15.72
CA LEU A 251 11.76 2.91 16.14
C LEU A 251 11.31 2.35 17.50
N PRO A 252 11.13 3.15 18.56
CA PRO A 252 10.53 2.69 19.82
C PRO A 252 9.14 2.05 19.62
N HIS A 253 8.31 2.62 18.75
CA HIS A 253 6.99 2.06 18.42
C HIS A 253 7.11 0.61 17.93
N TYR A 254 8.01 0.32 16.97
CA TYR A 254 8.19 -1.04 16.46
C TYR A 254 8.82 -1.98 17.47
N LEU A 255 9.69 -1.49 18.35
CA LEU A 255 10.23 -2.30 19.46
C LEU A 255 9.12 -2.69 20.44
N VAL A 256 8.17 -1.78 20.72
CA VAL A 256 6.99 -2.09 21.55
C VAL A 256 6.12 -3.14 20.85
N LEU A 257 5.79 -2.96 19.56
CA LEU A 257 4.99 -3.94 18.81
C LEU A 257 5.70 -5.31 18.74
N TYR A 258 7.01 -5.33 18.57
CA TYR A 258 7.78 -6.56 18.60
C TYR A 258 7.70 -7.25 19.97
N ALA A 259 7.86 -6.49 21.06
CA ALA A 259 7.70 -7.03 22.42
C ALA A 259 6.27 -7.57 22.64
N VAL A 260 5.24 -6.85 22.15
CA VAL A 260 3.83 -7.30 22.17
C VAL A 260 3.68 -8.63 21.41
N SER A 261 4.27 -8.75 20.20
CA SER A 261 4.18 -10.00 19.43
C SER A 261 4.81 -11.18 20.16
N LEU A 262 5.96 -10.98 20.79
CA LEU A 262 6.65 -12.02 21.59
C LEU A 262 5.86 -12.39 22.85
N ALA A 263 5.33 -11.41 23.57
CA ALA A 263 4.51 -11.64 24.77
C ALA A 263 3.21 -12.40 24.43
N ALA A 264 2.53 -11.98 23.37
CA ALA A 264 1.34 -12.67 22.87
C ALA A 264 1.66 -14.10 22.40
N TYR A 265 2.76 -14.27 21.66
CA TYR A 265 3.22 -15.61 21.26
C TYR A 265 3.52 -16.50 22.50
N ALA A 266 4.21 -15.98 23.51
CA ALA A 266 4.49 -16.74 24.74
C ALA A 266 3.18 -17.22 25.40
N ARG A 267 2.12 -16.41 25.34
CA ARG A 267 0.78 -16.75 25.83
C ARG A 267 0.10 -17.83 25.00
N LEU A 268 0.36 -17.84 23.68
CA LEU A 268 -0.28 -18.72 22.70
C LEU A 268 0.53 -19.98 22.35
N ARG A 269 1.77 -20.12 22.85
CA ARG A 269 2.72 -21.15 22.41
C ARG A 269 2.19 -22.57 22.46
N ARG A 270 1.27 -22.87 23.39
CA ARG A 270 0.71 -24.23 23.58
C ARG A 270 -0.34 -24.57 22.53
N THR A 271 -1.07 -23.58 22.01
CA THR A 271 -2.15 -23.76 21.02
C THR A 271 -1.66 -23.54 19.59
N THR A 272 -0.51 -22.90 19.39
CA THR A 272 0.03 -22.57 18.07
C THR A 272 0.74 -23.77 17.44
N PRO A 273 0.35 -24.23 16.23
CA PRO A 273 1.05 -25.29 15.50
C PRO A 273 2.50 -24.90 15.19
N LEU A 274 3.40 -25.90 15.14
CA LEU A 274 4.83 -25.67 14.89
C LEU A 274 5.07 -24.81 13.63
N VAL A 275 4.39 -25.10 12.55
CA VAL A 275 4.52 -24.37 11.29
C VAL A 275 4.21 -22.89 11.46
N LEU A 276 3.09 -22.58 12.10
CA LEU A 276 2.69 -21.18 12.32
C LEU A 276 3.65 -20.44 13.26
N ARG A 277 4.31 -21.14 14.20
CA ARG A 277 5.34 -20.55 15.09
C ARG A 277 6.49 -19.90 14.30
N PHE A 278 6.93 -20.55 13.21
CA PHE A 278 7.99 -19.99 12.37
C PHE A 278 7.61 -18.62 11.83
N PHE A 279 6.37 -18.44 11.39
CA PHE A 279 5.90 -17.15 10.85
C PHE A 279 5.63 -16.13 11.97
N LEU A 280 5.00 -16.55 13.08
CA LEU A 280 4.71 -15.64 14.19
C LEU A 280 5.97 -15.12 14.92
N ILE A 281 7.08 -15.85 14.85
CA ILE A 281 8.38 -15.42 15.41
C ILE A 281 9.26 -14.84 14.29
N GLY A 282 9.40 -15.56 13.19
CA GLY A 282 10.38 -15.25 12.15
C GLY A 282 10.07 -13.97 11.40
N LEU A 283 8.80 -13.72 11.04
CA LEU A 283 8.43 -12.51 10.31
C LEU A 283 8.67 -11.22 11.12
N PRO A 284 8.22 -11.11 12.40
CA PRO A 284 8.57 -9.95 13.23
C PRO A 284 10.08 -9.79 13.45
N LEU A 285 10.81 -10.91 13.63
CA LEU A 285 12.27 -10.86 13.76
C LEU A 285 12.92 -10.30 12.49
N VAL A 286 12.55 -10.77 11.31
CA VAL A 286 13.03 -10.23 10.03
C VAL A 286 12.64 -8.76 9.91
N GLY A 287 11.42 -8.38 10.33
CA GLY A 287 10.96 -7.00 10.36
C GLY A 287 11.89 -6.10 11.18
N ILE A 288 12.21 -6.46 12.41
CA ILE A 288 13.12 -5.67 13.25
C ILE A 288 14.55 -5.65 12.68
N LEU A 289 15.06 -6.79 12.22
CA LEU A 289 16.40 -6.87 11.63
C LEU A 289 16.53 -6.11 10.31
N SER A 290 15.42 -5.86 9.63
CA SER A 290 15.41 -5.08 8.40
C SER A 290 15.80 -3.61 8.61
N VAL A 291 15.61 -3.06 9.81
CA VAL A 291 15.99 -1.68 10.15
C VAL A 291 17.51 -1.50 10.11
N PRO A 292 18.31 -2.22 10.93
CA PRO A 292 19.78 -2.10 10.84
C PRO A 292 20.31 -2.54 9.48
N ALA A 293 19.68 -3.54 8.83
CA ALA A 293 20.06 -3.93 7.48
C ALA A 293 19.87 -2.78 6.47
N SER A 294 18.72 -2.10 6.49
CA SER A 294 18.47 -0.93 5.64
C SER A 294 19.47 0.19 5.92
N TYR A 295 19.73 0.48 7.19
CA TYR A 295 20.72 1.52 7.56
C TYR A 295 22.11 1.19 7.02
N VAL A 296 22.59 -0.03 7.20
CA VAL A 296 23.92 -0.43 6.72
C VAL A 296 23.98 -0.44 5.20
N LEU A 297 23.05 -1.12 4.55
CA LEU A 297 23.10 -1.36 3.10
C LEU A 297 22.80 -0.09 2.30
N LEU A 298 21.83 0.72 2.72
CA LEU A 298 21.47 1.96 2.01
C LEU A 298 22.34 3.14 2.45
N GLU A 299 22.44 3.42 3.75
CA GLU A 299 23.03 4.68 4.20
C GLU A 299 24.56 4.61 4.35
N LYS A 300 25.12 3.47 4.74
CA LYS A 300 26.57 3.30 4.87
C LYS A 300 27.22 2.79 3.59
N MET A 301 26.67 1.75 3.00
CA MET A 301 27.22 1.17 1.77
C MET A 301 26.74 1.91 0.51
N ARG A 302 25.63 2.64 0.58
CA ARG A 302 24.98 3.32 -0.55
C ARG A 302 24.72 2.37 -1.71
N TRP A 303 24.28 1.17 -1.40
CA TRP A 303 24.05 0.16 -2.43
C TRP A 303 22.82 0.54 -3.27
N VAL A 304 23.04 0.70 -4.58
CA VAL A 304 22.05 1.22 -5.55
C VAL A 304 20.75 0.42 -5.61
N LEU A 305 20.79 -0.87 -5.25
CA LEU A 305 19.60 -1.73 -5.25
C LEU A 305 18.66 -1.48 -4.05
N MET A 306 19.15 -0.91 -2.96
CA MET A 306 18.40 -0.81 -1.71
C MET A 306 17.16 0.10 -1.77
N PRO A 307 17.17 1.24 -2.49
CA PRO A 307 15.97 2.05 -2.69
C PRO A 307 14.81 1.30 -3.38
N GLN A 308 15.13 0.31 -4.22
CA GLN A 308 14.15 -0.54 -4.89
C GLN A 308 13.67 -1.67 -3.98
N MET A 309 14.59 -2.32 -3.25
CA MET A 309 14.30 -3.43 -2.36
C MET A 309 13.60 -3.02 -1.07
N GLN A 310 13.88 -1.82 -0.57
CA GLN A 310 13.26 -1.23 0.63
C GLN A 310 13.08 -2.23 1.79
N PRO A 311 14.17 -2.84 2.31
CA PRO A 311 14.08 -3.95 3.28
C PRO A 311 13.28 -3.59 4.53
N MET A 312 13.32 -2.31 4.98
CA MET A 312 12.59 -1.80 6.15
C MET A 312 11.06 -1.95 6.02
N ARG A 313 10.52 -2.17 4.82
CA ARG A 313 9.09 -2.48 4.64
C ARG A 313 8.66 -3.79 5.30
N ALA A 314 9.62 -4.66 5.65
CA ALA A 314 9.37 -5.84 6.46
C ALA A 314 8.84 -5.52 7.88
N LEU A 315 8.92 -4.28 8.36
CA LEU A 315 8.24 -3.81 9.57
C LEU A 315 6.71 -3.98 9.52
N LEU A 316 6.13 -4.08 8.31
CA LEU A 316 4.74 -4.49 8.12
C LEU A 316 4.41 -5.75 8.93
N PHE A 317 5.29 -6.75 8.88
CA PHE A 317 5.07 -8.02 9.57
C PHE A 317 5.17 -7.91 11.09
N VAL A 318 5.93 -6.95 11.62
CA VAL A 318 5.93 -6.67 13.07
C VAL A 318 4.54 -6.23 13.51
N THR A 319 3.94 -5.29 12.79
CA THR A 319 2.63 -4.74 13.09
C THR A 319 1.53 -5.80 12.94
N VAL A 320 1.43 -6.44 11.79
CA VAL A 320 0.36 -7.43 11.51
C VAL A 320 0.43 -8.63 12.45
N ILE A 321 1.63 -9.14 12.74
CA ILE A 321 1.77 -10.29 13.63
C ILE A 321 1.52 -9.90 15.11
N ALA A 322 1.87 -8.67 15.50
CA ALA A 322 1.51 -8.16 16.82
C ALA A 322 -0.01 -8.09 16.98
N GLU A 323 -0.73 -7.51 16.02
CA GLU A 323 -2.20 -7.44 16.03
C GLU A 323 -2.84 -8.83 16.04
N PHE A 324 -2.41 -9.70 15.13
CA PHE A 324 -2.94 -11.07 15.04
C PHE A 324 -2.76 -11.83 16.35
N SER A 325 -1.53 -11.82 16.88
CA SER A 325 -1.20 -12.54 18.09
C SER A 325 -1.89 -11.95 19.33
N ALA A 326 -1.98 -10.63 19.43
CA ALA A 326 -2.68 -9.95 20.52
C ALA A 326 -4.20 -10.24 20.48
N ALA A 327 -4.83 -10.21 19.31
CA ALA A 327 -6.25 -10.55 19.16
C ALA A 327 -6.52 -12.00 19.61
N ALA A 328 -5.71 -12.95 19.16
CA ALA A 328 -5.82 -14.34 19.57
C ALA A 328 -5.57 -14.52 21.09
N ALA A 329 -4.57 -13.83 21.66
CA ALA A 329 -4.30 -13.84 23.10
C ALA A 329 -5.46 -13.26 23.92
N GLY A 330 -6.09 -12.17 23.42
CA GLY A 330 -7.28 -11.57 24.01
C GLY A 330 -8.45 -12.56 24.09
N ILE A 331 -8.70 -13.31 23.00
CA ILE A 331 -9.72 -14.36 22.98
C ILE A 331 -9.42 -15.43 24.04
N VAL A 332 -8.21 -15.97 24.05
CA VAL A 332 -7.80 -17.02 25.02
C VAL A 332 -7.88 -16.54 26.47
N ALA A 333 -7.51 -15.27 26.72
CA ALA A 333 -7.62 -14.67 28.05
C ALA A 333 -9.08 -14.51 28.50
N ALA A 334 -9.96 -14.00 27.61
CA ALA A 334 -11.39 -13.85 27.89
C ALA A 334 -12.08 -15.18 28.16
N GLN A 335 -11.79 -16.20 27.36
CA GLN A 335 -12.28 -17.59 27.56
C GLN A 335 -11.84 -18.16 28.91
N SER A 336 -10.65 -17.78 29.39
CA SER A 336 -10.10 -18.14 30.69
C SER A 336 -10.55 -17.23 31.83
N ARG A 337 -11.52 -16.31 31.64
CA ARG A 337 -12.03 -15.32 32.60
C ARG A 337 -10.97 -14.30 33.09
N ARG A 338 -9.92 -14.08 32.33
CA ARG A 338 -8.89 -13.08 32.65
C ARG A 338 -9.25 -11.77 31.94
N PHE A 339 -10.30 -11.12 32.44
CA PHE A 339 -10.89 -9.95 31.75
C PHE A 339 -9.93 -8.77 31.59
N VAL A 340 -9.12 -8.47 32.62
CA VAL A 340 -8.13 -7.39 32.56
C VAL A 340 -7.07 -7.69 31.48
N GLU A 341 -6.58 -8.92 31.44
CA GLU A 341 -5.64 -9.38 30.41
C GLU A 341 -6.28 -9.32 29.02
N ALA A 342 -7.53 -9.80 28.87
CA ALA A 342 -8.25 -9.77 27.61
C ALA A 342 -8.48 -8.34 27.11
N PHE A 343 -8.93 -7.45 28.01
CA PHE A 343 -9.12 -6.03 27.70
C PHE A 343 -7.82 -5.39 27.25
N ALA A 344 -6.69 -5.65 27.94
CA ALA A 344 -5.40 -5.08 27.58
C ALA A 344 -4.94 -5.54 26.17
N TRP A 345 -5.11 -6.85 25.84
CA TRP A 345 -4.79 -7.35 24.51
C TRP A 345 -5.65 -6.72 23.43
N PHE A 346 -6.96 -6.67 23.61
CA PHE A 346 -7.86 -6.04 22.63
C PHE A 346 -7.66 -4.53 22.53
N ALA A 347 -7.33 -3.85 23.64
CA ALA A 347 -6.99 -2.44 23.62
C ALA A 347 -5.76 -2.16 22.75
N LEU A 348 -4.72 -3.00 22.85
CA LEU A 348 -3.56 -2.92 21.95
C LEU A 348 -3.94 -3.15 20.49
N VAL A 349 -4.77 -4.14 20.21
CA VAL A 349 -5.23 -4.45 18.84
C VAL A 349 -5.98 -3.27 18.22
N TYR A 350 -6.93 -2.68 18.94
CA TYR A 350 -7.73 -1.57 18.41
C TYR A 350 -7.02 -0.21 18.47
N LEU A 351 -5.90 -0.12 19.22
CA LEU A 351 -5.07 1.08 19.24
C LEU A 351 -4.27 1.23 17.93
N VAL A 352 -3.80 0.14 17.35
CA VAL A 352 -2.93 0.15 16.16
C VAL A 352 -3.55 0.85 14.94
N PRO A 353 -4.81 0.59 14.55
CA PRO A 353 -5.46 1.31 13.45
C PRO A 353 -5.67 2.80 13.71
N LEU A 354 -5.66 3.22 14.98
CA LEU A 354 -5.89 4.61 15.37
C LEU A 354 -4.62 5.46 15.39
N ASN A 355 -3.45 4.84 15.54
CA ASN A 355 -2.19 5.54 15.73
C ASN A 355 -1.06 4.87 14.94
N THR A 356 -0.27 5.70 14.25
CA THR A 356 1.01 5.27 13.67
C THR A 356 2.10 5.11 14.72
N ASN A 357 1.85 5.52 15.97
CA ASN A 357 2.76 5.42 17.10
C ASN A 357 1.99 5.09 18.38
N VAL A 358 2.15 3.87 18.90
CA VAL A 358 1.45 3.39 20.13
C VAL A 358 1.88 4.14 21.41
N ALA A 359 3.00 4.86 21.37
CA ALA A 359 3.46 5.66 22.51
C ALA A 359 2.73 7.02 22.62
N VAL A 360 2.02 7.43 21.57
CA VAL A 360 1.25 8.68 21.58
C VAL A 360 -0.11 8.43 22.19
N MET A 361 -0.43 9.18 23.25
CA MET A 361 -1.74 9.09 23.89
C MET A 361 -2.84 9.50 22.90
N PRO A 362 -3.87 8.65 22.68
CA PRO A 362 -4.97 8.99 21.80
C PRO A 362 -5.83 10.13 22.40
N SER A 363 -6.55 10.84 21.54
CA SER A 363 -7.58 11.78 22.01
C SER A 363 -8.63 11.04 22.86
N ARG A 364 -9.39 11.79 23.68
CA ARG A 364 -10.45 11.22 24.53
C ARG A 364 -11.41 10.33 23.74
N ASN A 365 -11.83 10.78 22.56
CA ASN A 365 -12.75 10.02 21.71
C ASN A 365 -12.10 8.73 21.16
N ARG A 366 -10.83 8.79 20.77
CA ARG A 366 -10.08 7.59 20.34
C ARG A 366 -9.91 6.60 21.48
N ALA A 367 -9.58 7.08 22.69
CA ALA A 367 -9.50 6.24 23.88
C ALA A 367 -10.83 5.57 24.19
N LEU A 368 -11.96 6.29 24.03
CA LEU A 368 -13.30 5.74 24.19
C LEU A 368 -13.62 4.66 23.14
N ALA A 369 -13.29 4.90 21.86
CA ALA A 369 -13.45 3.89 20.81
C ALA A 369 -12.69 2.61 21.13
N VAL A 370 -11.41 2.71 21.52
CA VAL A 370 -10.58 1.58 21.94
C VAL A 370 -11.19 0.86 23.13
N ALA A 371 -11.62 1.60 24.16
CA ALA A 371 -12.19 1.01 25.38
C ALA A 371 -13.50 0.25 25.08
N LEU A 372 -14.39 0.82 24.27
CA LEU A 372 -15.67 0.19 23.88
C LEU A 372 -15.44 -1.09 23.08
N LEU A 373 -14.54 -1.04 22.10
CA LEU A 373 -14.22 -2.20 21.26
C LEU A 373 -13.51 -3.29 22.07
N ALA A 374 -12.55 -2.92 22.92
CA ALA A 374 -11.83 -3.87 23.76
C ALA A 374 -12.75 -4.54 24.80
N ALA A 375 -13.62 -3.80 25.44
CA ALA A 375 -14.61 -4.34 26.38
C ALA A 375 -15.62 -5.24 25.66
N GLY A 376 -16.15 -4.80 24.51
CA GLY A 376 -17.08 -5.56 23.70
C GLY A 376 -16.47 -6.89 23.21
N ALA A 377 -15.24 -6.86 22.69
CA ALA A 377 -14.53 -8.05 22.24
C ALA A 377 -14.25 -9.04 23.39
N SER A 378 -13.85 -8.52 24.55
CA SER A 378 -13.60 -9.35 25.75
C SER A 378 -14.88 -10.04 26.24
N LEU A 379 -15.99 -9.30 26.28
CA LEU A 379 -17.29 -9.85 26.69
C LEU A 379 -17.85 -10.86 25.67
N ALA A 380 -17.73 -10.57 24.38
CA ALA A 380 -18.18 -11.46 23.31
C ALA A 380 -17.37 -12.78 23.31
N ALA A 381 -16.04 -12.71 23.47
CA ALA A 381 -15.20 -13.88 23.55
C ALA A 381 -15.44 -14.73 24.83
N TRP A 382 -15.73 -14.09 25.95
CA TRP A 382 -16.14 -14.76 27.16
C TRP A 382 -17.52 -15.45 27.02
N ALA A 383 -18.49 -14.74 26.43
CA ALA A 383 -19.84 -15.26 26.20
C ALA A 383 -19.82 -16.50 25.26
N GLU A 384 -18.94 -16.50 24.27
CA GLU A 384 -18.74 -17.64 23.37
C GLU A 384 -18.23 -18.88 24.12
N ALA A 385 -17.23 -18.72 25.00
CA ALA A 385 -16.74 -19.81 25.83
C ALA A 385 -17.81 -20.39 26.77
N ARG A 386 -18.83 -19.59 27.09
CA ARG A 386 -20.02 -19.99 27.87
C ARG A 386 -21.15 -20.56 27.02
N LYS A 387 -20.96 -20.61 25.67
CA LYS A 387 -21.94 -21.10 24.71
C LYS A 387 -23.28 -20.34 24.74
N PHE A 388 -23.24 -19.05 25.09
CA PHE A 388 -24.44 -18.21 24.98
C PHE A 388 -24.89 -18.12 23.53
N ARG A 389 -26.19 -18.27 23.29
CA ARG A 389 -26.78 -18.27 21.92
C ARG A 389 -26.49 -16.99 21.12
N TRP A 390 -26.33 -15.86 21.80
CA TRP A 390 -26.07 -14.57 21.18
C TRP A 390 -24.56 -14.28 20.95
N SER A 391 -23.64 -15.12 21.43
CA SER A 391 -22.21 -14.86 21.38
C SER A 391 -21.66 -14.70 19.97
N THR A 392 -22.13 -15.50 19.01
CA THR A 392 -21.74 -15.37 17.60
C THR A 392 -22.16 -14.03 17.03
N ALA A 393 -23.38 -13.60 17.31
CA ALA A 393 -23.86 -12.28 16.87
C ALA A 393 -23.10 -11.15 17.55
N ALA A 394 -22.75 -11.30 18.84
CA ALA A 394 -21.94 -10.30 19.55
C ALA A 394 -20.53 -10.16 18.95
N MET A 395 -19.85 -11.28 18.65
CA MET A 395 -18.53 -11.25 18.02
C MET A 395 -18.59 -10.60 16.63
N ALA A 396 -19.56 -10.98 15.82
CA ALA A 396 -19.80 -10.34 14.53
C ALA A 396 -20.12 -8.85 14.69
N GLY A 397 -20.99 -8.50 15.64
CA GLY A 397 -21.35 -7.11 15.93
C GLY A 397 -20.17 -6.25 16.34
N VAL A 398 -19.29 -6.74 17.22
CA VAL A 398 -18.06 -6.02 17.60
C VAL A 398 -17.11 -5.89 16.42
N ALA A 399 -16.86 -6.97 15.67
CA ALA A 399 -16.00 -6.94 14.49
C ALA A 399 -16.50 -5.92 13.46
N MET A 400 -17.81 -5.89 13.20
CA MET A 400 -18.42 -4.93 12.26
C MET A 400 -18.43 -3.50 12.83
N ALA A 401 -18.77 -3.32 14.10
CA ALA A 401 -18.81 -2.00 14.75
C ALA A 401 -17.45 -1.28 14.69
N ALA A 402 -16.37 -2.03 14.69
CA ALA A 402 -15.02 -1.46 14.62
C ALA A 402 -14.81 -0.64 13.34
N PHE A 403 -15.36 -1.06 12.20
CA PHE A 403 -15.24 -0.35 10.91
C PHE A 403 -15.93 1.03 10.90
N PHE A 404 -16.90 1.23 11.78
CA PHE A 404 -17.61 2.50 11.95
C PHE A 404 -17.04 3.32 13.11
N LEU A 405 -16.75 2.68 14.25
CA LEU A 405 -16.27 3.40 15.46
C LEU A 405 -14.86 3.96 15.27
N VAL A 406 -13.99 3.25 14.55
CA VAL A 406 -12.62 3.71 14.28
C VAL A 406 -12.61 5.01 13.47
N PRO A 407 -13.28 5.15 12.33
CA PRO A 407 -13.31 6.41 11.60
C PRO A 407 -14.16 7.48 12.26
N THR A 408 -15.37 7.17 12.77
CA THR A 408 -16.30 8.19 13.26
C THR A 408 -15.94 8.69 14.64
N LEU A 409 -15.81 7.81 15.62
CA LEU A 409 -15.46 8.18 17.00
C LEU A 409 -13.95 8.36 17.15
N GLY A 410 -13.14 7.49 16.52
CA GLY A 410 -11.69 7.58 16.55
C GLY A 410 -11.13 8.74 15.74
N GLY A 411 -11.90 9.30 14.82
CA GLY A 411 -11.46 10.41 13.95
C GLY A 411 -10.29 10.02 13.04
N VAL A 412 -10.30 8.79 12.53
CA VAL A 412 -9.24 8.28 11.65
C VAL A 412 -9.66 8.43 10.20
N SER A 413 -8.78 9.01 9.39
CA SER A 413 -8.89 9.04 7.93
C SER A 413 -7.64 8.41 7.34
N THR A 414 -7.80 7.54 6.38
CA THR A 414 -6.69 6.80 5.75
C THR A 414 -6.13 7.48 4.52
N HIS A 415 -6.87 8.44 3.94
CA HIS A 415 -6.46 9.13 2.73
C HIS A 415 -7.03 10.55 2.65
N PRO A 416 -6.34 11.49 2.00
CA PRO A 416 -6.88 12.82 1.70
C PRO A 416 -7.95 12.72 0.61
N ARG A 417 -8.83 13.72 0.54
CA ARG A 417 -9.78 13.87 -0.56
C ARG A 417 -9.16 14.78 -1.63
N LEU A 418 -8.59 14.17 -2.67
CA LEU A 418 -7.90 14.90 -3.74
C LEU A 418 -8.78 15.11 -4.97
N HIS A 419 -9.80 14.28 -5.17
CA HIS A 419 -10.75 14.43 -6.27
C HIS A 419 -11.76 15.53 -5.93
N THR A 420 -11.83 16.54 -6.79
CA THR A 420 -12.84 17.60 -6.72
C THR A 420 -13.65 17.64 -8.02
N PRO A 421 -14.90 18.15 -8.00
CA PRO A 421 -15.68 18.34 -9.22
C PRO A 421 -14.96 19.23 -10.24
N GLU A 422 -14.22 20.23 -9.77
CA GLU A 422 -13.45 21.16 -10.58
C GLU A 422 -12.31 20.45 -11.31
N LEU A 423 -11.56 19.58 -10.62
CA LEU A 423 -10.50 18.77 -11.23
C LEU A 423 -11.07 17.82 -12.29
N ALA A 424 -12.23 17.20 -12.04
CA ALA A 424 -12.91 16.34 -12.99
C ALA A 424 -13.41 17.13 -14.22
N GLN A 425 -13.93 18.35 -14.04
CA GLN A 425 -14.33 19.24 -15.14
C GLN A 425 -13.13 19.66 -15.98
N LEU A 426 -12.03 20.07 -15.33
CA LEU A 426 -10.77 20.41 -15.99
C LEU A 426 -10.26 19.23 -16.83
N SER A 427 -10.24 18.02 -16.24
CA SER A 427 -9.77 16.79 -16.90
C SER A 427 -10.64 16.47 -18.13
N SER A 428 -11.96 16.56 -17.99
CA SER A 428 -12.92 16.31 -19.07
C SER A 428 -12.79 17.34 -20.20
N TRP A 429 -12.67 18.62 -19.86
CA TRP A 429 -12.44 19.69 -20.83
C TRP A 429 -11.14 19.47 -21.59
N ALA A 430 -10.03 19.20 -20.89
CA ALA A 430 -8.74 18.99 -21.52
C ALA A 430 -8.79 17.80 -22.50
N ARG A 431 -9.43 16.70 -22.09
CA ARG A 431 -9.61 15.50 -22.92
C ARG A 431 -10.41 15.78 -24.20
N ALA A 432 -11.46 16.59 -24.10
CA ALA A 432 -12.36 16.87 -25.22
C ALA A 432 -11.85 17.99 -26.15
N SER A 433 -11.17 19.02 -25.59
CA SER A 433 -10.93 20.29 -26.28
C SER A 433 -9.47 20.55 -26.64
N THR A 434 -8.54 19.66 -26.27
CA THR A 434 -7.10 19.85 -26.56
C THR A 434 -6.50 18.69 -27.35
N SER A 435 -5.38 18.93 -28.01
CA SER A 435 -4.63 17.89 -28.73
C SER A 435 -4.23 16.75 -27.80
N ARG A 436 -4.19 15.51 -28.29
CA ARG A 436 -3.68 14.36 -27.55
C ARG A 436 -2.23 14.54 -27.10
N ASP A 437 -1.44 15.31 -27.83
CA ASP A 437 -0.04 15.62 -27.55
C ASP A 437 0.16 16.86 -26.68
N ALA A 438 -0.93 17.49 -26.23
CA ALA A 438 -0.85 18.69 -25.41
C ALA A 438 -0.12 18.42 -24.09
N VAL A 439 0.79 19.32 -23.74
CA VAL A 439 1.56 19.31 -22.51
C VAL A 439 1.06 20.40 -21.58
N PHE A 440 0.67 20.01 -20.38
CA PHE A 440 0.18 20.90 -19.33
C PHE A 440 1.24 21.12 -18.25
N LEU A 441 1.27 22.32 -17.70
CA LEU A 441 2.03 22.66 -16.50
C LEU A 441 1.10 23.26 -15.45
N PHE A 442 1.01 22.65 -14.30
CA PHE A 442 0.38 23.21 -13.10
C PHE A 442 1.42 24.07 -12.38
N ALA A 443 1.58 25.33 -12.82
CA ALA A 443 2.75 26.11 -12.47
C ALA A 443 2.78 26.60 -11.02
N ASP A 444 1.67 26.59 -10.32
CA ASP A 444 1.55 26.96 -8.90
C ASP A 444 1.14 25.79 -7.97
N ALA A 445 1.07 24.58 -8.50
CA ALA A 445 0.68 23.41 -7.70
C ALA A 445 1.76 22.95 -6.70
N GLY A 446 3.04 23.29 -6.94
CA GLY A 446 4.12 22.86 -6.05
C GLY A 446 4.09 21.33 -5.80
N ARG A 447 3.99 20.91 -4.53
CA ARG A 447 3.98 19.49 -4.14
C ARG A 447 2.58 18.85 -4.13
N GLN A 448 1.59 19.49 -4.68
CA GLN A 448 0.24 18.95 -4.77
C GLN A 448 0.19 17.72 -5.69
N LEU A 449 -0.80 16.85 -5.47
CA LEU A 449 -0.94 15.58 -6.19
C LEU A 449 -1.99 15.63 -7.32
N GLN A 450 -2.78 16.70 -7.40
CA GLN A 450 -3.82 16.90 -8.41
C GLN A 450 -3.29 16.81 -9.86
N PRO A 451 -2.06 17.27 -10.19
CA PRO A 451 -1.54 17.12 -11.56
C PRO A 451 -1.40 15.65 -12.01
N GLY A 452 -1.11 14.73 -11.08
CA GLY A 452 -1.04 13.29 -11.40
C GLY A 452 -2.42 12.69 -11.66
N ILE A 453 -3.46 13.14 -10.94
CA ILE A 453 -4.86 12.76 -11.21
C ILE A 453 -5.28 13.25 -12.58
N PHE A 454 -5.06 14.56 -12.86
CA PHE A 454 -5.33 15.16 -14.17
C PHE A 454 -4.67 14.37 -15.30
N ARG A 455 -3.39 14.01 -15.17
CA ARG A 455 -2.68 13.20 -16.17
C ARG A 455 -3.46 11.94 -16.54
N SER A 456 -3.86 11.18 -15.53
CA SER A 456 -4.53 9.90 -15.70
C SER A 456 -5.96 10.03 -16.23
N GLU A 457 -6.70 11.07 -15.84
CA GLU A 457 -8.08 11.28 -16.26
C GLU A 457 -8.19 11.99 -17.61
N ALA A 458 -7.41 13.08 -17.80
CA ALA A 458 -7.39 13.83 -19.05
C ALA A 458 -6.67 13.10 -20.18
N LEU A 459 -5.79 12.16 -19.86
CA LEU A 459 -4.86 11.51 -20.80
C LEU A 459 -4.04 12.55 -21.57
N ARG A 460 -3.56 13.56 -20.85
CA ARG A 460 -2.69 14.63 -21.35
C ARG A 460 -1.39 14.68 -20.57
N ALA A 461 -0.30 14.90 -21.27
CA ALA A 461 1.02 14.98 -20.65
C ALA A 461 1.10 16.12 -19.63
N VAL A 462 1.72 15.87 -18.49
CA VAL A 462 2.10 16.88 -17.51
C VAL A 462 3.61 17.07 -17.58
N TYR A 463 4.07 18.30 -17.81
CA TYR A 463 5.50 18.59 -18.02
C TYR A 463 6.37 18.07 -16.88
N VAL A 464 5.94 18.31 -15.64
CA VAL A 464 6.51 17.77 -14.42
C VAL A 464 5.52 17.96 -13.26
N ASP A 465 5.48 16.98 -12.36
CA ASP A 465 4.71 17.05 -11.12
C ASP A 465 5.47 16.40 -9.96
N TRP A 466 4.96 16.63 -8.74
CA TRP A 466 5.60 16.05 -7.55
C TRP A 466 5.52 14.52 -7.54
N LYS A 467 4.40 13.94 -7.93
CA LYS A 467 4.19 12.48 -7.88
C LYS A 467 5.15 11.74 -8.81
N GLY A 468 5.35 12.23 -10.03
CA GLY A 468 6.28 11.66 -11.00
C GLY A 468 7.71 11.52 -10.48
N GLY A 469 8.14 12.42 -9.59
CA GLY A 469 9.44 12.29 -8.90
C GLY A 469 9.59 11.07 -7.99
N GLY A 470 8.54 10.31 -7.74
CA GLY A 470 8.62 9.04 -6.99
C GLY A 470 9.44 7.97 -7.70
N GLN A 471 9.61 8.07 -9.02
CA GLN A 471 10.41 7.13 -9.83
C GLN A 471 11.93 7.26 -9.60
N VAL A 472 12.41 8.27 -8.89
CA VAL A 472 13.84 8.45 -8.52
C VAL A 472 14.42 7.24 -7.77
N ASN A 473 13.57 6.45 -7.12
CA ASN A 473 14.01 5.23 -6.42
C ASN A 473 14.37 4.09 -7.37
N TYR A 474 13.91 4.15 -8.62
CA TYR A 474 13.99 3.06 -9.58
C TYR A 474 14.83 3.41 -10.80
N LEU A 475 14.73 4.65 -11.30
CA LEU A 475 15.31 5.09 -12.56
C LEU A 475 16.16 6.36 -12.34
N THR A 476 17.48 6.22 -12.42
CA THR A 476 18.44 7.31 -12.18
C THR A 476 18.25 8.47 -13.16
N ASP A 477 18.23 8.16 -14.47
CA ASP A 477 18.14 9.19 -15.51
C ASP A 477 16.79 9.92 -15.46
N LEU A 478 15.69 9.17 -15.22
CA LEU A 478 14.38 9.80 -15.04
C LEU A 478 14.37 10.70 -13.80
N GLY A 479 15.07 10.32 -12.72
CA GLY A 479 15.24 11.15 -11.54
C GLY A 479 15.99 12.46 -11.84
N GLU A 480 17.06 12.40 -12.62
CA GLU A 480 17.82 13.60 -13.05
C GLU A 480 17.00 14.49 -13.98
N GLN A 481 16.30 13.89 -14.94
CA GLN A 481 15.41 14.61 -15.84
C GLN A 481 14.25 15.28 -15.08
N TRP A 482 13.59 14.55 -14.17
CA TRP A 482 12.54 15.08 -13.31
C TRP A 482 13.05 16.28 -12.51
N TRP A 483 14.23 16.16 -11.89
CA TRP A 483 14.81 17.22 -11.10
C TRP A 483 15.13 18.46 -11.95
N SER A 484 15.72 18.27 -13.12
CA SER A 484 15.99 19.35 -14.05
C SER A 484 14.70 20.09 -14.48
N ARG A 485 13.64 19.36 -14.83
CA ARG A 485 12.34 19.97 -15.16
C ARG A 485 11.74 20.68 -13.94
N TRP A 486 11.81 20.06 -12.75
CA TRP A 486 11.30 20.64 -11.51
C TRP A 486 11.99 21.97 -11.17
N GLN A 487 13.30 22.00 -11.23
CA GLN A 487 14.10 23.20 -10.96
C GLN A 487 13.75 24.37 -11.89
N ARG A 488 13.42 24.09 -13.13
CA ARG A 488 13.09 25.13 -14.13
C ARG A 488 11.73 25.80 -13.92
N VAL A 489 10.75 25.06 -13.36
CA VAL A 489 9.35 25.55 -13.39
C VAL A 489 8.62 25.50 -12.05
N LEU A 490 9.05 24.71 -11.06
CA LEU A 490 8.33 24.50 -9.80
C LEU A 490 9.18 24.69 -8.53
N ALA A 491 10.49 24.89 -8.66
CA ALA A 491 11.37 25.07 -7.49
C ALA A 491 11.18 26.43 -6.81
N ALA A 492 10.75 27.45 -7.58
CA ALA A 492 10.41 28.77 -7.09
C ALA A 492 8.88 28.99 -7.16
N PRO A 493 8.32 29.93 -6.38
CA PRO A 493 6.94 30.35 -6.55
C PRO A 493 6.65 30.81 -8.00
N PHE A 494 5.41 30.63 -8.43
CA PHE A 494 4.98 31.05 -9.76
C PHE A 494 5.22 32.55 -9.96
N ASP A 495 5.83 32.88 -11.11
CA ASP A 495 6.01 34.26 -11.57
C ASP A 495 5.36 34.42 -12.96
N PRO A 496 4.38 35.33 -13.13
CA PRO A 496 3.72 35.58 -14.42
C PRO A 496 4.68 35.91 -15.57
N ARG A 497 5.84 36.48 -15.27
CA ARG A 497 6.88 36.81 -16.25
C ARG A 497 7.49 35.59 -16.94
N ASN A 498 7.43 34.43 -16.30
CA ASN A 498 7.97 33.16 -16.81
C ASN A 498 7.04 32.48 -17.83
N VAL A 499 5.82 32.95 -18.04
CA VAL A 499 4.84 32.30 -18.92
C VAL A 499 5.35 32.16 -20.36
N GLY A 500 6.07 33.18 -20.87
CA GLY A 500 6.72 33.13 -22.19
C GLY A 500 7.82 32.07 -22.28
N TYR A 501 8.56 31.88 -21.20
CA TYR A 501 9.60 30.84 -21.10
C TYR A 501 9.03 29.42 -21.13
N TYR A 502 7.86 29.20 -20.53
CA TYR A 502 7.23 27.87 -20.52
C TYR A 502 6.91 27.36 -21.92
N HIS A 503 6.51 28.25 -22.83
CA HIS A 503 6.31 27.86 -24.24
C HIS A 503 7.59 27.34 -24.89
N ALA A 504 8.74 27.97 -24.63
CA ALA A 504 10.04 27.53 -25.13
C ALA A 504 10.46 26.16 -24.59
N LEU A 505 9.87 25.70 -23.47
CA LEU A 505 10.05 24.35 -22.92
C LEU A 505 9.13 23.30 -23.55
N GLY A 506 8.30 23.69 -24.53
CA GLY A 506 7.33 22.81 -25.18
C GLY A 506 6.06 22.57 -24.36
N ILE A 507 5.72 23.48 -23.44
CA ILE A 507 4.47 23.46 -22.68
C ILE A 507 3.42 24.19 -23.51
N ASP A 508 2.25 23.54 -23.69
CA ASP A 508 1.16 24.09 -24.51
C ASP A 508 0.13 24.84 -23.65
N TYR A 509 -0.08 24.41 -22.41
CA TYR A 509 -1.05 24.98 -21.48
C TYR A 509 -0.47 25.15 -20.07
N VAL A 510 -0.79 26.29 -19.45
CA VAL A 510 -0.49 26.55 -18.04
C VAL A 510 -1.80 26.54 -17.25
N VAL A 511 -1.82 25.75 -16.18
CA VAL A 511 -2.91 25.69 -15.21
C VAL A 511 -2.48 26.45 -13.96
N LEU A 512 -3.34 27.36 -13.52
CA LEU A 512 -3.12 28.22 -12.35
C LEU A 512 -4.34 28.20 -11.43
N SER A 513 -4.12 28.42 -10.16
CA SER A 513 -5.21 28.77 -9.23
C SER A 513 -5.73 30.19 -9.53
N PRO A 514 -6.99 30.53 -9.18
CA PRO A 514 -7.55 31.86 -9.38
C PRO A 514 -6.74 33.00 -8.73
N ARG A 515 -5.95 32.69 -7.68
CA ARG A 515 -5.07 33.65 -7.01
C ARG A 515 -3.94 34.17 -7.91
N ASN A 516 -3.52 33.37 -8.87
CA ASN A 516 -2.45 33.64 -9.81
C ASN A 516 -2.98 33.96 -11.20
N ARG A 517 -4.20 34.52 -11.28
CA ARG A 517 -4.83 34.96 -12.54
C ARG A 517 -3.92 35.91 -13.32
N LEU A 518 -3.75 35.61 -14.61
CA LEU A 518 -2.99 36.51 -15.50
C LEU A 518 -3.87 37.72 -15.89
N PRO A 519 -3.40 38.96 -15.62
CA PRO A 519 -4.23 40.16 -15.86
C PRO A 519 -4.49 40.40 -17.35
N ASP A 520 -3.49 40.10 -18.19
CA ASP A 520 -3.50 40.49 -19.62
C ASP A 520 -3.92 39.34 -20.55
N ARG A 521 -4.44 38.23 -20.00
CA ARG A 521 -4.83 37.07 -20.80
C ARG A 521 -6.16 36.51 -20.32
N ALA A 522 -7.03 36.21 -21.28
CA ALA A 522 -8.24 35.43 -20.97
C ALA A 522 -7.91 33.95 -20.86
N PRO A 523 -8.39 33.25 -19.83
CA PRO A 523 -8.25 31.80 -19.75
C PRO A 523 -9.11 31.11 -20.82
N VAL A 524 -8.61 30.00 -21.39
CA VAL A 524 -9.36 29.15 -22.32
C VAL A 524 -10.31 28.19 -21.61
N PHE A 525 -10.09 27.99 -20.33
CA PHE A 525 -10.97 27.28 -19.39
C PHE A 525 -10.85 27.95 -18.02
N GLY A 526 -11.93 27.98 -17.26
CA GLY A 526 -11.91 28.46 -15.89
C GLY A 526 -13.09 27.97 -15.07
N ASP A 527 -12.80 27.59 -13.82
CA ASP A 527 -13.77 27.26 -12.78
C ASP A 527 -13.36 27.89 -11.43
N ALA A 528 -13.90 27.39 -10.32
CA ALA A 528 -13.62 27.91 -8.99
C ALA A 528 -12.18 27.63 -8.48
N GLU A 529 -11.51 26.59 -8.99
CA GLU A 529 -10.19 26.17 -8.54
C GLU A 529 -9.09 26.33 -9.59
N TYR A 530 -9.43 26.28 -10.89
CA TYR A 530 -8.46 26.23 -11.98
C TYR A 530 -8.75 27.25 -13.08
N LEU A 531 -7.68 27.90 -13.56
CA LEU A 531 -7.66 28.74 -14.76
C LEU A 531 -6.63 28.16 -15.72
N VAL A 532 -7.00 27.92 -16.98
CA VAL A 532 -6.10 27.40 -18.00
C VAL A 532 -5.82 28.45 -19.06
N TYR A 533 -4.54 28.64 -19.36
CA TYR A 533 -4.08 29.58 -20.39
C TYR A 533 -3.32 28.82 -21.49
N ALA A 534 -3.74 28.99 -22.75
CA ALA A 534 -2.99 28.48 -23.87
C ALA A 534 -1.74 29.34 -24.10
N LEU A 535 -0.60 28.69 -24.35
CA LEU A 535 0.68 29.38 -24.58
C LEU A 535 0.96 29.62 -26.08
N GLN A 536 0.30 28.88 -26.95
CA GLN A 536 0.41 29.12 -28.39
C GLN A 536 -0.31 30.43 -28.72
N TRP A 537 0.45 31.38 -29.29
CA TRP A 537 -0.10 32.57 -29.91
C TRP A 537 -0.48 32.23 -31.35
N PRO A 538 -1.62 32.69 -31.87
CA PRO A 538 -1.74 32.80 -33.30
C PRO A 538 -0.65 33.79 -33.76
N LEU A 539 0.31 33.30 -34.53
CA LEU A 539 1.15 34.17 -35.34
C LEU A 539 0.20 34.97 -36.20
N LYS A 540 0.01 36.28 -35.85
CA LYS A 540 -0.59 37.26 -36.76
C LYS A 540 0.39 37.55 -37.86
#